data_b9f1a5f852782b40dd494a88d1b7f441
#
_entry.id   b9f1a5f852782b40dd494a88d1b7f441
#
_cell.length_a   1.000
_cell.length_b   1.000
_cell.length_c   1.000
_cell.angle_alpha   90.00
_cell.angle_beta   90.00
_cell.angle_gamma   90.00
#
_symmetry.space_group_name_H-M   'P 1'
#
loop_
_entity.id
_entity.type
_entity.pdbx_description
1 polymer ?
#
loop_
_entity_poly.entity_id
_entity_poly.type
_entity_poly.pdbx_seq_one_letter_code
_entity_poly.pdbx_strand_id
1 'polypeptide(L)'
;MTASRDPYPSRIVCLTEETTETLYLLGQEHRIVGISGFTVRPPRARREKPRVSAFTSAKLDRIVELEPDLVLGFSDLQADIAAELVRRGIEVHVFNQRSVGEILRVIRTLGGLVGCERAARALADTLESGLAEIASAARGLPRRPRVYFEEWDVPQISCIRWVSELIGIAGGDDVFPELAREPLGKDRILADGLEAARRRPDVVFGSWCGKKFSPRAVAARPGWQDVPAVRDGELHEVKSSIILQPGPAALTDGVRELHRIIGEWVQRHA
;
A
#
# COMPACT_ATOMS: atom_id res chain seq x y z
N MET A 1 -36.44 26.17 -10.96
CA MET A 1 -36.02 25.15 -9.97
C MET A 1 -34.54 24.91 -10.21
N THR A 2 -33.69 25.52 -9.39
CA THR A 2 -32.25 25.23 -9.38
C THR A 2 -32.09 23.79 -8.92
N ALA A 3 -31.53 22.93 -9.79
CA ALA A 3 -31.15 21.59 -9.39
C ALA A 3 -30.31 21.72 -8.10
N SER A 4 -30.72 21.06 -7.03
CA SER A 4 -29.95 20.99 -5.79
C SER A 4 -28.58 20.47 -6.15
N ARG A 5 -27.54 21.32 -6.06
CA ARG A 5 -26.17 20.87 -6.20
C ARG A 5 -25.93 19.84 -5.11
N ASP A 6 -25.36 18.68 -5.50
CA ASP A 6 -24.86 17.68 -4.55
C ASP A 6 -23.99 18.44 -3.51
N PRO A 7 -24.27 18.34 -2.19
CA PRO A 7 -23.49 19.02 -1.17
C PRO A 7 -22.05 18.47 -1.03
N TYR A 8 -21.73 17.39 -1.71
CA TYR A 8 -20.43 16.72 -1.66
C TYR A 8 -19.65 16.94 -2.95
N PRO A 9 -18.29 16.79 -2.92
CA PRO A 9 -17.46 16.85 -4.10
C PRO A 9 -17.94 15.91 -5.19
N SER A 10 -18.07 16.41 -6.39
CA SER A 10 -18.62 15.70 -7.56
C SER A 10 -17.60 15.45 -8.67
N ARG A 11 -16.46 16.14 -8.61
CA ARG A 11 -15.38 16.06 -9.59
C ARG A 11 -14.02 15.86 -8.89
N ILE A 12 -13.71 14.60 -8.60
CA ILE A 12 -12.57 14.23 -7.76
C ILE A 12 -11.41 13.75 -8.63
N VAL A 13 -10.21 14.28 -8.38
CA VAL A 13 -8.95 13.74 -8.91
C VAL A 13 -8.24 12.96 -7.80
N CYS A 14 -7.90 11.69 -8.09
CA CYS A 14 -7.13 10.83 -7.19
C CYS A 14 -5.66 10.79 -7.67
N LEU A 15 -4.74 11.38 -6.91
CA LEU A 15 -3.31 11.39 -7.24
C LEU A 15 -2.64 10.06 -6.90
N THR A 16 -3.33 9.16 -6.20
CA THR A 16 -2.84 7.85 -5.77
C THR A 16 -3.89 6.75 -5.98
N GLU A 17 -3.42 5.51 -5.92
CA GLU A 17 -4.22 4.33 -6.28
C GLU A 17 -5.27 3.98 -5.22
N GLU A 18 -4.90 4.07 -3.94
CA GLU A 18 -5.73 3.63 -2.82
C GLU A 18 -7.01 4.46 -2.69
N THR A 19 -6.96 5.75 -3.01
CA THR A 19 -8.16 6.62 -3.02
C THR A 19 -9.06 6.26 -4.18
N THR A 20 -8.49 5.94 -5.36
CA THR A 20 -9.25 5.44 -6.51
C THR A 20 -9.95 4.13 -6.17
N GLU A 21 -9.21 3.12 -5.67
CA GLU A 21 -9.78 1.81 -5.32
C GLU A 21 -10.90 1.97 -4.29
N THR A 22 -10.68 2.78 -3.25
CA THR A 22 -11.68 3.01 -2.20
C THR A 22 -12.96 3.62 -2.76
N LEU A 23 -12.89 4.66 -3.60
CA LEU A 23 -14.07 5.26 -4.22
C LEU A 23 -14.84 4.28 -5.11
N TYR A 24 -14.13 3.41 -5.85
CA TYR A 24 -14.78 2.35 -6.62
C TYR A 24 -15.49 1.32 -5.72
N LEU A 25 -14.89 0.93 -4.60
CA LEU A 25 -15.50 0.02 -3.62
C LEU A 25 -16.72 0.64 -2.92
N LEU A 26 -16.74 1.96 -2.80
CA LEU A 26 -17.85 2.72 -2.23
C LEU A 26 -18.96 3.03 -3.27
N GLY A 27 -18.82 2.64 -4.54
CA GLY A 27 -19.76 2.96 -5.61
C GLY A 27 -19.75 4.44 -6.01
N GLN A 28 -18.66 5.16 -5.73
CA GLN A 28 -18.50 6.59 -5.99
C GLN A 28 -17.59 6.89 -7.19
N GLU A 29 -17.34 5.90 -8.05
CA GLU A 29 -16.49 6.04 -9.24
C GLU A 29 -16.97 7.09 -10.26
N HIS A 30 -18.25 7.40 -10.25
CA HIS A 30 -18.83 8.44 -11.10
C HIS A 30 -18.30 9.83 -10.77
N ARG A 31 -17.86 10.07 -9.54
CA ARG A 31 -17.23 11.32 -9.08
C ARG A 31 -15.80 11.49 -9.54
N ILE A 32 -15.12 10.39 -9.92
CA ILE A 32 -13.70 10.44 -10.32
C ILE A 32 -13.57 11.01 -11.74
N VAL A 33 -12.83 12.10 -11.89
CA VAL A 33 -12.52 12.74 -13.17
C VAL A 33 -11.07 12.57 -13.62
N GLY A 34 -10.16 12.12 -12.70
CA GLY A 34 -8.77 11.86 -13.03
C GLY A 34 -8.12 10.92 -12.01
N ILE A 35 -7.14 10.13 -12.46
CA ILE A 35 -6.47 9.13 -11.63
C ILE A 35 -4.94 9.17 -11.79
N SER A 36 -4.23 8.53 -10.86
CA SER A 36 -2.79 8.21 -10.98
C SER A 36 -2.52 7.29 -12.19
N GLY A 37 -1.40 7.52 -12.87
CA GLY A 37 -0.91 6.63 -13.92
C GLY A 37 -0.54 5.23 -13.42
N PHE A 38 -0.30 5.08 -12.12
CA PHE A 38 -0.01 3.79 -11.49
C PHE A 38 -1.25 3.02 -11.04
N THR A 39 -2.45 3.62 -11.11
CA THR A 39 -3.70 2.94 -10.78
C THR A 39 -3.85 1.65 -11.59
N VAL A 40 -3.97 0.52 -10.91
CA VAL A 40 -4.23 -0.80 -11.50
C VAL A 40 -5.49 -1.46 -10.94
N ARG A 41 -6.03 -0.90 -9.86
CA ARG A 41 -7.22 -1.42 -9.17
C ARG A 41 -8.31 -0.35 -9.05
N PRO A 42 -9.56 -0.69 -9.41
CA PRO A 42 -9.90 -1.88 -10.21
C PRO A 42 -9.38 -1.73 -11.66
N PRO A 43 -9.17 -2.81 -12.40
CA PRO A 43 -8.59 -2.74 -13.76
C PRO A 43 -9.37 -1.84 -14.73
N ARG A 44 -10.68 -1.70 -14.54
CA ARG A 44 -11.55 -0.84 -15.36
C ARG A 44 -11.22 0.65 -15.21
N ALA A 45 -10.73 1.09 -14.07
CA ALA A 45 -10.41 2.49 -13.80
C ALA A 45 -9.46 3.08 -14.86
N ARG A 46 -8.45 2.32 -15.29
CA ARG A 46 -7.48 2.76 -16.31
C ARG A 46 -8.09 3.00 -17.69
N ARG A 47 -9.22 2.36 -18.00
CA ARG A 47 -9.94 2.53 -19.28
C ARG A 47 -10.98 3.64 -19.19
N GLU A 48 -11.55 3.85 -18.00
CA GLU A 48 -12.64 4.79 -17.77
C GLU A 48 -12.17 6.21 -17.44
N LYS A 49 -10.95 6.35 -16.87
CA LYS A 49 -10.50 7.62 -16.30
C LYS A 49 -9.18 8.08 -16.91
N PRO A 50 -9.01 9.40 -17.18
CA PRO A 50 -7.76 9.97 -17.65
C PRO A 50 -6.69 9.90 -16.56
N ARG A 51 -5.43 9.64 -16.98
CA ARG A 51 -4.26 9.60 -16.12
C ARG A 51 -3.59 10.96 -16.06
N VAL A 52 -3.52 11.55 -14.88
CA VAL A 52 -3.07 12.94 -14.67
C VAL A 52 -1.83 13.09 -13.81
N SER A 53 -1.41 12.03 -13.13
CA SER A 53 -0.22 12.05 -12.26
C SER A 53 0.59 10.77 -12.35
N ALA A 54 1.86 10.86 -11.94
CA ALA A 54 2.65 9.78 -11.37
C ALA A 54 2.74 10.01 -9.85
N PHE A 55 3.48 9.17 -9.11
CA PHE A 55 3.49 9.27 -7.65
C PHE A 55 4.07 10.61 -7.13
N THR A 56 5.21 11.05 -7.69
CA THR A 56 5.92 12.29 -7.30
C THR A 56 5.78 13.42 -8.30
N SER A 57 4.98 13.26 -9.34
CA SER A 57 4.77 14.30 -10.37
C SER A 57 3.33 14.31 -10.86
N ALA A 58 2.85 15.48 -11.27
CA ALA A 58 1.50 15.66 -11.78
C ALA A 58 1.49 16.60 -13.00
N LYS A 59 0.55 16.33 -13.91
CA LYS A 59 0.27 17.21 -15.05
C LYS A 59 -0.73 18.28 -14.60
N LEU A 60 -0.25 19.30 -13.91
CA LEU A 60 -1.09 20.30 -13.23
C LEU A 60 -2.12 20.93 -14.16
N ASP A 61 -1.71 21.35 -15.37
CA ASP A 61 -2.64 21.96 -16.33
C ASP A 61 -3.75 20.97 -16.73
N ARG A 62 -3.39 19.69 -16.90
CA ARG A 62 -4.38 18.65 -17.18
C ARG A 62 -5.35 18.41 -16.03
N ILE A 63 -4.88 18.56 -14.79
CA ILE A 63 -5.76 18.50 -13.60
C ILE A 63 -6.73 19.68 -13.62
N VAL A 64 -6.23 20.90 -13.87
CA VAL A 64 -7.06 22.11 -13.94
C VAL A 64 -8.12 22.02 -15.05
N GLU A 65 -7.76 21.50 -16.24
CA GLU A 65 -8.70 21.28 -17.35
C GLU A 65 -9.86 20.33 -16.99
N LEU A 66 -9.67 19.45 -16.02
CA LEU A 66 -10.72 18.56 -15.52
C LEU A 66 -11.67 19.27 -14.56
N GLU A 67 -11.43 20.53 -14.19
CA GLU A 67 -12.25 21.32 -13.26
C GLU A 67 -12.62 20.54 -12.00
N PRO A 68 -11.64 19.98 -11.24
CA PRO A 68 -11.95 19.24 -10.04
C PRO A 68 -12.44 20.17 -8.93
N ASP A 69 -13.40 19.71 -8.14
CA ASP A 69 -13.82 20.35 -6.88
C ASP A 69 -13.11 19.75 -5.66
N LEU A 70 -12.39 18.63 -5.84
CA LEU A 70 -11.52 18.05 -4.82
C LEU A 70 -10.38 17.25 -5.47
N VAL A 71 -9.16 17.42 -4.93
CA VAL A 71 -8.01 16.56 -5.25
C VAL A 71 -7.59 15.79 -4.00
N LEU A 72 -7.41 14.47 -4.15
CA LEU A 72 -6.97 13.58 -3.09
C LEU A 72 -5.52 13.18 -3.32
N GLY A 73 -4.66 13.45 -2.34
CA GLY A 73 -3.24 13.12 -2.38
C GLY A 73 -2.79 12.29 -1.17
N PHE A 74 -1.52 11.91 -1.18
CA PHE A 74 -0.89 11.10 -0.13
C PHE A 74 0.49 11.64 0.22
N SER A 75 0.71 11.85 1.50
CA SER A 75 1.96 12.17 2.17
C SER A 75 2.68 13.46 1.74
N ASP A 76 3.76 13.74 2.43
CA ASP A 76 4.71 14.82 2.15
C ASP A 76 5.37 14.73 0.78
N LEU A 77 5.44 13.53 0.20
CA LEU A 77 5.98 13.34 -1.17
C LEU A 77 5.15 14.05 -2.26
N GLN A 78 3.91 14.41 -1.97
CA GLN A 78 3.04 15.19 -2.85
C GLN A 78 2.79 16.62 -2.35
N ALA A 79 3.54 17.10 -1.36
CA ALA A 79 3.35 18.41 -0.75
C ALA A 79 3.46 19.56 -1.77
N ASP A 80 4.46 19.52 -2.67
CA ASP A 80 4.65 20.55 -3.70
C ASP A 80 3.51 20.55 -4.73
N ILE A 81 3.01 19.37 -5.10
CA ILE A 81 1.85 19.23 -5.98
C ILE A 81 0.61 19.84 -5.31
N ALA A 82 0.38 19.50 -4.03
CA ALA A 82 -0.74 20.04 -3.26
C ALA A 82 -0.66 21.56 -3.13
N ALA A 83 0.51 22.10 -2.80
CA ALA A 83 0.72 23.55 -2.68
C ALA A 83 0.41 24.29 -3.99
N GLU A 84 0.83 23.73 -5.13
CA GLU A 84 0.58 24.35 -6.43
C GLU A 84 -0.91 24.27 -6.82
N LEU A 85 -1.60 23.19 -6.53
CA LEU A 85 -3.04 23.07 -6.76
C LEU A 85 -3.84 24.06 -5.90
N VAL A 86 -3.45 24.24 -4.62
CA VAL A 86 -4.06 25.23 -3.71
C VAL A 86 -3.88 26.67 -4.25
N ARG A 87 -2.66 27.00 -4.77
CA ARG A 87 -2.43 28.34 -5.41
C ARG A 87 -3.32 28.57 -6.62
N ARG A 88 -3.75 27.52 -7.30
CA ARG A 88 -4.68 27.56 -8.43
C ARG A 88 -6.17 27.54 -8.00
N GLY A 89 -6.45 27.62 -6.71
CA GLY A 89 -7.80 27.68 -6.16
C GLY A 89 -8.53 26.34 -6.09
N ILE A 90 -7.80 25.21 -6.15
CA ILE A 90 -8.36 23.86 -6.08
C ILE A 90 -8.30 23.37 -4.63
N GLU A 91 -9.38 22.80 -4.12
CA GLU A 91 -9.40 22.14 -2.82
C GLU A 91 -8.59 20.84 -2.85
N VAL A 92 -7.71 20.63 -1.86
CA VAL A 92 -6.83 19.47 -1.78
C VAL A 92 -6.92 18.84 -0.39
N HIS A 93 -7.14 17.54 -0.34
CA HIS A 93 -7.02 16.76 0.88
C HIS A 93 -5.85 15.77 0.75
N VAL A 94 -4.84 15.90 1.61
CA VAL A 94 -3.68 15.02 1.63
C VAL A 94 -3.79 14.06 2.82
N PHE A 95 -3.90 12.77 2.54
CA PHE A 95 -3.83 11.72 3.54
C PHE A 95 -2.38 11.39 3.89
N ASN A 96 -2.16 10.78 5.07
CA ASN A 96 -0.81 10.42 5.53
C ASN A 96 -0.81 9.13 6.38
N GLN A 97 -1.56 8.11 5.94
CA GLN A 97 -1.67 6.84 6.65
C GLN A 97 -0.38 6.03 6.56
N ARG A 98 0.06 5.48 7.69
CA ARG A 98 1.26 4.65 7.80
C ARG A 98 1.01 3.31 8.48
N SER A 99 -0.17 3.08 9.05
CA SER A 99 -0.55 1.87 9.76
C SER A 99 -1.85 1.28 9.24
N VAL A 100 -2.13 0.01 9.55
CA VAL A 100 -3.39 -0.66 9.23
C VAL A 100 -4.59 0.11 9.79
N GLY A 101 -4.52 0.55 11.04
CA GLY A 101 -5.59 1.34 11.66
C GLY A 101 -5.81 2.69 10.97
N GLU A 102 -4.75 3.32 10.47
CA GLU A 102 -4.86 4.56 9.72
C GLU A 102 -5.45 4.35 8.32
N ILE A 103 -5.16 3.25 7.65
CA ILE A 103 -5.81 2.89 6.37
C ILE A 103 -7.32 2.76 6.58
N LEU A 104 -7.77 2.06 7.62
CA LEU A 104 -9.19 1.93 7.94
C LEU A 104 -9.83 3.30 8.26
N ARG A 105 -9.10 4.19 8.94
CA ARG A 105 -9.55 5.56 9.21
C ARG A 105 -9.70 6.35 7.91
N VAL A 106 -8.75 6.26 6.97
CA VAL A 106 -8.84 6.93 5.66
C VAL A 106 -10.09 6.51 4.89
N ILE A 107 -10.42 5.21 4.87
CA ILE A 107 -11.64 4.71 4.23
C ILE A 107 -12.88 5.39 4.83
N ARG A 108 -12.97 5.46 6.16
CA ARG A 108 -14.09 6.12 6.87
C ARG A 108 -14.14 7.63 6.59
N THR A 109 -12.98 8.30 6.61
CA THR A 109 -12.87 9.75 6.31
C THR A 109 -13.28 10.04 4.87
N LEU A 110 -12.81 9.25 3.91
CA LEU A 110 -13.17 9.41 2.50
C LEU A 110 -14.68 9.24 2.28
N GLY A 111 -15.30 8.28 2.98
CA GLY A 111 -16.74 8.13 2.97
C GLY A 111 -17.49 9.37 3.45
N GLY A 112 -16.98 10.05 4.48
CA GLY A 112 -17.51 11.33 4.95
C GLY A 112 -17.36 12.45 3.93
N LEU A 113 -16.19 12.54 3.27
CA LEU A 113 -15.94 13.55 2.23
C LEU A 113 -16.87 13.44 1.01
N VAL A 114 -17.42 12.26 0.73
CA VAL A 114 -18.29 12.01 -0.44
C VAL A 114 -19.74 11.63 -0.04
N GLY A 115 -20.11 11.78 1.24
CA GLY A 115 -21.48 11.57 1.73
C GLY A 115 -21.95 10.12 1.73
N CYS A 116 -21.04 9.16 1.91
CA CYS A 116 -21.39 7.74 1.99
C CYS A 116 -20.82 7.03 3.23
N GLU A 117 -20.90 7.69 4.40
CA GLU A 117 -20.31 7.27 5.68
C GLU A 117 -20.73 5.85 6.09
N ARG A 118 -22.01 5.50 5.85
CA ARG A 118 -22.52 4.16 6.19
C ARG A 118 -21.84 3.07 5.35
N ALA A 119 -21.68 3.29 4.05
CA ALA A 119 -21.01 2.34 3.17
C ALA A 119 -19.51 2.23 3.51
N ALA A 120 -18.86 3.36 3.79
CA ALA A 120 -17.45 3.39 4.17
C ALA A 120 -17.19 2.68 5.52
N ARG A 121 -18.09 2.86 6.49
CA ARG A 121 -18.03 2.13 7.75
C ARG A 121 -18.17 0.63 7.51
N ALA A 122 -19.20 0.19 6.77
CA ALA A 122 -19.40 -1.22 6.44
C ALA A 122 -18.21 -1.84 5.70
N LEU A 123 -17.60 -1.10 4.75
CA LEU A 123 -16.37 -1.54 4.07
C LEU A 123 -15.22 -1.70 5.07
N ALA A 124 -14.96 -0.69 5.92
CA ALA A 124 -13.88 -0.76 6.90
C ALA A 124 -14.08 -1.90 7.90
N ASP A 125 -15.31 -2.13 8.39
CA ASP A 125 -15.65 -3.21 9.32
C ASP A 125 -15.48 -4.60 8.66
N THR A 126 -15.79 -4.73 7.37
CA THR A 126 -15.55 -5.96 6.58
C THR A 126 -14.05 -6.24 6.45
N LEU A 127 -13.24 -5.21 6.16
CA LEU A 127 -11.79 -5.35 6.06
C LEU A 127 -11.17 -5.72 7.40
N GLU A 128 -11.62 -5.09 8.49
CA GLU A 128 -11.16 -5.37 9.85
C GLU A 128 -11.50 -6.80 10.28
N SER A 129 -12.70 -7.28 9.95
CA SER A 129 -13.12 -8.67 10.20
C SER A 129 -12.24 -9.66 9.42
N GLY A 130 -11.96 -9.38 8.12
CA GLY A 130 -11.07 -10.23 7.33
C GLY A 130 -9.64 -10.31 7.87
N LEU A 131 -9.11 -9.20 8.40
CA LEU A 131 -7.81 -9.19 9.09
C LEU A 131 -7.84 -10.02 10.38
N ALA A 132 -8.93 -9.93 11.15
CA ALA A 132 -9.10 -10.70 12.39
C ALA A 132 -9.20 -12.20 12.12
N GLU A 133 -9.85 -12.61 11.02
CA GLU A 133 -9.90 -14.02 10.57
C GLU A 133 -8.51 -14.56 10.25
N ILE A 134 -7.71 -13.80 9.46
CA ILE A 134 -6.33 -14.18 9.13
C ILE A 134 -5.47 -14.25 10.39
N ALA A 135 -5.56 -13.25 11.27
CA ALA A 135 -4.83 -13.25 12.54
C ALA A 135 -5.22 -14.44 13.44
N SER A 136 -6.49 -14.86 13.40
CA SER A 136 -6.95 -16.04 14.12
C SER A 136 -6.36 -17.33 13.56
N ALA A 137 -6.36 -17.49 12.24
CA ALA A 137 -5.73 -18.62 11.56
C ALA A 137 -4.21 -18.66 11.84
N ALA A 138 -3.56 -17.51 11.79
CA ALA A 138 -2.13 -17.37 12.04
C ALA A 138 -1.71 -17.77 13.48
N ARG A 139 -2.57 -17.54 14.47
CA ARG A 139 -2.33 -18.01 15.86
C ARG A 139 -2.30 -19.54 16.00
N GLY A 140 -2.92 -20.25 15.08
CA GLY A 140 -2.89 -21.72 15.02
C GLY A 140 -1.63 -22.29 14.38
N LEU A 141 -0.77 -21.48 13.80
CA LEU A 141 0.49 -21.94 13.20
C LEU A 141 1.48 -22.37 14.30
N PRO A 142 2.15 -23.54 14.16
CA PRO A 142 3.07 -24.04 15.19
C PRO A 142 4.37 -23.23 15.27
N ARG A 143 4.70 -22.47 14.24
CA ARG A 143 5.91 -21.64 14.13
C ARG A 143 5.61 -20.33 13.42
N ARG A 144 6.41 -19.31 13.71
CA ARG A 144 6.39 -18.02 13.04
C ARG A 144 7.74 -17.82 12.35
N PRO A 145 7.79 -17.72 11.00
CA PRO A 145 9.05 -17.44 10.31
C PRO A 145 9.51 -16.02 10.59
N ARG A 146 10.82 -15.84 10.62
CA ARG A 146 11.48 -14.54 10.56
C ARG A 146 11.39 -14.01 9.14
N VAL A 147 10.79 -12.85 8.95
CA VAL A 147 10.47 -12.29 7.65
C VAL A 147 11.30 -11.04 7.41
N TYR A 148 12.03 -11.02 6.30
CA TYR A 148 12.56 -9.77 5.73
C TYR A 148 11.68 -9.35 4.56
N PHE A 149 11.10 -8.16 4.65
CA PHE A 149 10.38 -7.56 3.53
C PHE A 149 11.21 -6.41 2.94
N GLU A 150 11.51 -6.49 1.65
CA GLU A 150 12.34 -5.54 0.91
C GLU A 150 11.50 -4.71 -0.05
N GLU A 151 11.34 -3.40 0.22
CA GLU A 151 10.64 -2.46 -0.68
C GLU A 151 11.49 -2.04 -1.88
N TRP A 152 12.81 -2.04 -1.70
CA TRP A 152 13.77 -1.68 -2.74
C TRP A 152 15.11 -2.35 -2.49
N ASP A 153 15.86 -2.63 -3.56
CA ASP A 153 17.07 -3.44 -3.51
C ASP A 153 18.40 -2.66 -3.45
N VAL A 154 18.45 -1.47 -4.04
CA VAL A 154 19.68 -0.63 -4.06
C VAL A 154 19.29 0.85 -3.93
N PRO A 155 19.49 1.45 -2.74
CA PRO A 155 19.89 0.78 -1.49
C PRO A 155 18.79 -0.16 -0.99
N GLN A 156 19.15 -1.14 -0.12
CA GLN A 156 18.16 -2.00 0.52
C GLN A 156 17.28 -1.17 1.46
N ILE A 157 15.96 -1.22 1.25
CA ILE A 157 14.97 -0.51 2.06
C ILE A 157 14.02 -1.54 2.67
N SER A 158 13.92 -1.56 4.00
CA SER A 158 12.96 -2.41 4.73
C SER A 158 11.53 -1.88 4.59
N CYS A 159 10.55 -2.69 5.00
CA CYS A 159 9.14 -2.36 4.84
C CYS A 159 8.67 -1.21 5.74
N ILE A 160 7.64 -0.54 5.27
CA ILE A 160 6.88 0.48 5.99
C ILE A 160 5.93 -0.17 7.01
N ARG A 161 5.48 0.60 7.99
CA ARG A 161 4.76 0.14 9.17
C ARG A 161 3.53 -0.72 8.87
N TRP A 162 2.65 -0.33 7.93
CA TRP A 162 1.48 -1.17 7.63
C TRP A 162 1.87 -2.55 7.09
N VAL A 163 2.98 -2.66 6.35
CA VAL A 163 3.48 -3.95 5.84
C VAL A 163 4.02 -4.81 6.97
N SER A 164 4.78 -4.22 7.90
CA SER A 164 5.27 -4.89 9.11
C SER A 164 4.11 -5.39 9.97
N GLU A 165 3.06 -4.56 10.17
CA GLU A 165 1.84 -4.95 10.87
C GLU A 165 1.12 -6.12 10.15
N LEU A 166 1.04 -6.09 8.80
CA LEU A 166 0.42 -7.16 8.01
C LEU A 166 1.23 -8.46 8.05
N ILE A 167 2.57 -8.41 8.10
CA ILE A 167 3.42 -9.58 8.34
C ILE A 167 3.04 -10.23 9.68
N GLY A 168 2.90 -9.42 10.75
CA GLY A 168 2.48 -9.89 12.06
C GLY A 168 1.10 -10.55 12.05
N ILE A 169 0.12 -9.93 11.38
CA ILE A 169 -1.22 -10.46 11.19
C ILE A 169 -1.20 -11.76 10.38
N ALA A 170 -0.35 -11.85 9.36
CA ALA A 170 -0.20 -13.02 8.51
C ALA A 170 0.50 -14.21 9.18
N GLY A 171 1.13 -14.03 10.35
CA GLY A 171 1.79 -15.09 11.11
C GLY A 171 3.29 -15.13 11.01
N GLY A 172 3.94 -14.08 10.47
CA GLY A 172 5.39 -13.90 10.44
C GLY A 172 5.88 -12.92 11.51
N ASP A 173 7.19 -12.87 11.72
CA ASP A 173 7.88 -11.92 12.56
C ASP A 173 8.82 -11.07 11.71
N ASP A 174 8.47 -9.79 11.53
CA ASP A 174 9.31 -8.84 10.79
C ASP A 174 10.67 -8.70 11.48
N VAL A 175 11.76 -8.82 10.72
CA VAL A 175 13.11 -8.72 11.27
C VAL A 175 13.59 -7.27 11.46
N PHE A 176 12.83 -6.27 10.98
CA PHE A 176 13.14 -4.83 11.12
C PHE A 176 11.96 -4.01 11.68
N PRO A 177 11.30 -4.45 12.78
CA PRO A 177 10.14 -3.74 13.32
C PRO A 177 10.48 -2.34 13.83
N GLU A 178 11.73 -2.09 14.21
CA GLU A 178 12.22 -0.77 14.60
C GLU A 178 12.28 0.21 13.43
N LEU A 179 12.76 -0.23 12.25
CA LEU A 179 12.81 0.61 11.04
C LEU A 179 11.41 0.85 10.44
N ALA A 180 10.50 -0.10 10.60
CA ALA A 180 9.14 0.04 10.11
C ALA A 180 8.37 1.23 10.74
N ARG A 181 8.85 1.77 11.87
CA ARG A 181 8.28 2.95 12.53
C ARG A 181 8.61 4.25 11.79
N GLU A 182 9.68 4.23 10.99
CA GLU A 182 10.11 5.39 10.22
C GLU A 182 9.18 5.60 9.00
N PRO A 183 8.61 6.81 8.83
CA PRO A 183 7.60 7.05 7.81
C PRO A 183 8.17 7.10 6.38
N LEU A 184 9.45 7.46 6.23
CA LEU A 184 10.07 7.69 4.92
C LEU A 184 11.00 6.54 4.53
N GLY A 185 11.00 6.18 3.25
CA GLY A 185 11.89 5.14 2.71
C GLY A 185 13.37 5.40 2.97
N LYS A 186 13.82 6.68 2.90
CA LYS A 186 15.22 7.07 3.18
C LYS A 186 15.67 6.73 4.61
N ASP A 187 14.74 6.74 5.57
CA ASP A 187 15.02 6.48 6.99
C ASP A 187 14.92 4.97 7.32
N ARG A 188 14.50 4.15 6.33
CA ARG A 188 14.42 2.69 6.40
C ARG A 188 15.49 1.98 5.55
N ILE A 189 16.47 2.74 5.05
CA ILE A 189 17.63 2.19 4.34
C ILE A 189 18.47 1.41 5.36
N LEU A 190 18.85 0.16 5.00
CA LEU A 190 19.72 -0.65 5.83
C LEU A 190 21.14 -0.07 5.87
N ALA A 191 21.77 -0.14 7.05
CA ALA A 191 23.09 0.45 7.28
C ALA A 191 24.17 -0.15 6.36
N ASP A 192 24.06 -1.44 6.05
CA ASP A 192 24.91 -2.13 5.07
C ASP A 192 24.18 -3.30 4.40
N GLY A 193 24.73 -3.82 3.30
CA GLY A 193 24.13 -4.89 2.50
C GLY A 193 24.06 -6.25 3.20
N LEU A 194 24.69 -6.42 4.36
CA LEU A 194 24.69 -7.66 5.15
C LEU A 194 23.75 -7.60 6.35
N GLU A 195 23.17 -6.47 6.67
CA GLU A 195 22.36 -6.34 7.87
C GLU A 195 21.15 -7.29 7.87
N ALA A 196 20.44 -7.37 6.74
CA ALA A 196 19.36 -8.33 6.61
C ALA A 196 19.86 -9.79 6.69
N ALA A 197 21.01 -10.09 6.09
CA ALA A 197 21.62 -11.42 6.17
C ALA A 197 21.97 -11.83 7.61
N ARG A 198 22.53 -10.90 8.40
CA ARG A 198 22.83 -11.12 9.82
C ARG A 198 21.60 -11.42 10.66
N ARG A 199 20.43 -10.89 10.28
CA ARG A 199 19.15 -11.18 10.95
C ARG A 199 18.57 -12.52 10.54
N ARG A 200 19.21 -13.25 9.60
CA ARG A 200 18.89 -14.63 9.22
C ARG A 200 17.38 -14.85 8.97
N PRO A 201 16.74 -14.15 8.03
CA PRO A 201 15.33 -14.37 7.73
C PRO A 201 15.10 -15.79 7.20
N ASP A 202 13.96 -16.36 7.58
CA ASP A 202 13.47 -17.64 7.07
C ASP A 202 12.73 -17.46 5.75
N VAL A 203 12.11 -16.29 5.55
CA VAL A 203 11.39 -15.91 4.32
C VAL A 203 11.78 -14.48 3.94
N VAL A 204 12.00 -14.25 2.66
CA VAL A 204 12.21 -12.92 2.06
C VAL A 204 11.05 -12.62 1.12
N PHE A 205 10.35 -11.53 1.40
CA PHE A 205 9.43 -10.91 0.44
C PHE A 205 10.10 -9.72 -0.24
N GLY A 206 9.98 -9.65 -1.55
CA GLY A 206 10.41 -8.49 -2.32
C GLY A 206 9.23 -7.83 -3.02
N SER A 207 9.14 -6.51 -2.91
CA SER A 207 8.11 -5.71 -3.57
C SER A 207 8.75 -4.43 -4.12
N TRP A 208 9.49 -4.58 -5.20
CA TRP A 208 10.22 -3.46 -5.80
C TRP A 208 9.29 -2.62 -6.67
N CYS A 209 9.06 -1.37 -6.27
CA CYS A 209 8.15 -0.48 -6.98
C CYS A 209 8.70 -0.14 -8.38
N GLY A 210 7.95 -0.49 -9.42
CA GLY A 210 8.32 -0.19 -10.80
C GLY A 210 9.26 -1.19 -11.49
N LYS A 211 9.78 -2.21 -10.78
CA LYS A 211 10.55 -3.30 -11.37
C LYS A 211 10.21 -4.66 -10.76
N LYS A 212 10.46 -5.71 -11.52
CA LYS A 212 10.20 -7.08 -11.08
C LYS A 212 11.23 -7.51 -10.02
N PHE A 213 10.76 -8.14 -8.95
CA PHE A 213 11.62 -8.80 -7.97
C PHE A 213 12.43 -9.94 -8.62
N SER A 214 13.68 -10.06 -8.23
CA SER A 214 14.59 -11.08 -8.75
C SER A 214 15.15 -11.94 -7.62
N PRO A 215 14.58 -13.13 -7.34
CA PRO A 215 15.13 -14.07 -6.37
C PRO A 215 16.62 -14.40 -6.64
N ARG A 216 16.98 -14.55 -7.92
CA ARG A 216 18.37 -14.83 -8.32
C ARG A 216 19.32 -13.69 -7.93
N ALA A 217 18.89 -12.43 -8.08
CA ALA A 217 19.73 -11.28 -7.72
C ALA A 217 19.91 -11.20 -6.20
N VAL A 218 18.87 -11.49 -5.41
CA VAL A 218 18.95 -11.56 -3.94
C VAL A 218 19.88 -12.69 -3.50
N ALA A 219 19.70 -13.90 -4.04
CA ALA A 219 20.53 -15.06 -3.71
C ALA A 219 22.03 -14.89 -4.08
N ALA A 220 22.32 -14.07 -5.10
CA ALA A 220 23.68 -13.81 -5.54
C ALA A 220 24.41 -12.73 -4.74
N ARG A 221 23.76 -12.11 -3.75
CA ARG A 221 24.38 -11.07 -2.92
C ARG A 221 25.54 -11.66 -2.10
N PRO A 222 26.70 -10.98 -2.02
CA PRO A 222 27.80 -11.41 -1.17
C PRO A 222 27.34 -11.60 0.29
N GLY A 223 27.69 -12.73 0.91
CA GLY A 223 27.35 -13.03 2.30
C GLY A 223 25.92 -13.48 2.57
N TRP A 224 25.12 -13.74 1.52
CA TRP A 224 23.73 -14.21 1.66
C TRP A 224 23.59 -15.72 1.52
N GLN A 225 24.65 -16.45 1.17
CA GLN A 225 24.63 -17.89 0.84
C GLN A 225 24.09 -18.77 1.99
N ASP A 226 24.37 -18.36 3.24
CA ASP A 226 23.98 -19.08 4.45
C ASP A 226 22.68 -18.54 5.09
N VAL A 227 22.02 -17.57 4.45
CA VAL A 227 20.72 -17.06 4.91
C VAL A 227 19.67 -18.17 4.69
N PRO A 228 18.88 -18.54 5.72
CA PRO A 228 17.87 -19.59 5.60
C PRO A 228 16.96 -19.44 4.39
N ALA A 229 16.41 -18.25 4.17
CA ALA A 229 15.55 -17.96 3.03
C ALA A 229 16.23 -18.20 1.66
N VAL A 230 17.53 -17.96 1.54
CA VAL A 230 18.29 -18.20 0.30
C VAL A 230 18.54 -19.68 0.12
N ARG A 231 19.03 -20.35 1.17
CA ARG A 231 19.33 -21.79 1.14
C ARG A 231 18.10 -22.64 0.82
N ASP A 232 16.96 -22.26 1.40
CA ASP A 232 15.72 -23.04 1.31
C ASP A 232 14.80 -22.55 0.16
N GLY A 233 15.25 -21.51 -0.59
CA GLY A 233 14.53 -20.98 -1.76
C GLY A 233 13.30 -20.14 -1.44
N GLU A 234 13.20 -19.60 -0.22
CA GLU A 234 12.06 -18.84 0.29
C GLU A 234 12.16 -17.35 -0.06
N LEU A 235 12.32 -17.07 -1.36
CA LEU A 235 12.44 -15.73 -1.93
C LEU A 235 11.23 -15.43 -2.81
N HIS A 236 10.28 -14.64 -2.35
CA HIS A 236 8.97 -14.47 -2.96
C HIS A 236 8.69 -13.02 -3.37
N GLU A 237 8.10 -12.82 -4.56
CA GLU A 237 7.59 -11.53 -4.99
C GLU A 237 6.19 -11.31 -4.44
N VAL A 238 5.95 -10.15 -3.80
CA VAL A 238 4.60 -9.63 -3.55
C VAL A 238 4.44 -8.36 -4.38
N LYS A 239 3.45 -8.32 -5.25
CA LYS A 239 3.26 -7.18 -6.15
C LYS A 239 2.99 -5.89 -5.38
N SER A 240 3.68 -4.81 -5.71
CA SER A 240 3.53 -3.51 -5.07
C SER A 240 2.09 -2.99 -5.10
N SER A 241 1.33 -3.30 -6.15
CA SER A 241 -0.07 -2.92 -6.30
C SER A 241 -1.04 -3.55 -5.30
N ILE A 242 -0.63 -4.59 -4.57
CA ILE A 242 -1.46 -5.24 -3.54
C ILE A 242 -0.90 -5.09 -2.12
N ILE A 243 0.30 -4.54 -1.93
CA ILE A 243 0.92 -4.46 -0.60
C ILE A 243 1.49 -3.08 -0.25
N LEU A 244 2.05 -2.36 -1.24
CA LEU A 244 2.66 -1.05 -1.02
C LEU A 244 1.68 0.12 -1.22
N GLN A 245 0.42 -0.17 -1.57
CA GLN A 245 -0.65 0.81 -1.61
C GLN A 245 -1.36 0.80 -0.25
N PRO A 246 -1.31 1.91 0.54
CA PRO A 246 -1.92 1.94 1.88
C PRO A 246 -3.44 2.08 1.80
N GLY A 247 -4.10 1.04 1.29
CA GLY A 247 -5.53 0.99 1.00
C GLY A 247 -6.12 -0.42 1.06
N PRO A 248 -7.34 -0.61 0.52
CA PRO A 248 -8.08 -1.88 0.62
C PRO A 248 -7.30 -3.09 0.10
N ALA A 249 -6.52 -2.95 -1.00
CA ALA A 249 -5.75 -4.06 -1.56
C ALA A 249 -4.75 -4.65 -0.56
N ALA A 250 -4.07 -3.82 0.24
CA ALA A 250 -3.12 -4.29 1.25
C ALA A 250 -3.81 -5.09 2.35
N LEU A 251 -5.02 -4.67 2.74
CA LEU A 251 -5.84 -5.29 3.78
C LEU A 251 -6.60 -6.55 3.31
N THR A 252 -6.52 -6.87 2.01
CA THR A 252 -7.20 -8.03 1.41
C THR A 252 -6.21 -8.96 0.71
N ASP A 253 -5.91 -8.70 -0.54
CA ASP A 253 -5.06 -9.57 -1.36
C ASP A 253 -3.61 -9.58 -0.84
N GLY A 254 -3.10 -8.43 -0.36
CA GLY A 254 -1.74 -8.32 0.17
C GLY A 254 -1.53 -9.21 1.39
N VAL A 255 -2.35 -9.05 2.42
CA VAL A 255 -2.24 -9.84 3.66
C VAL A 255 -2.52 -11.34 3.43
N ARG A 256 -3.46 -11.68 2.53
CA ARG A 256 -3.74 -13.07 2.17
C ARG A 256 -2.57 -13.74 1.49
N GLU A 257 -1.88 -13.02 0.60
CA GLU A 257 -0.69 -13.55 -0.09
C GLU A 257 0.46 -13.78 0.91
N LEU A 258 0.69 -12.84 1.85
CA LEU A 258 1.65 -13.05 2.93
C LEU A 258 1.29 -14.28 3.75
N HIS A 259 0.03 -14.41 4.19
CA HIS A 259 -0.43 -15.52 5.01
C HIS A 259 -0.33 -16.86 4.29
N ARG A 260 -0.67 -16.91 3.00
CA ARG A 260 -0.54 -18.12 2.17
C ARG A 260 0.91 -18.62 2.14
N ILE A 261 1.86 -17.73 1.81
CA ILE A 261 3.29 -18.09 1.70
C ILE A 261 3.85 -18.49 3.06
N ILE A 262 3.52 -17.75 4.13
CA ILE A 262 3.92 -18.10 5.50
C ILE A 262 3.36 -19.46 5.91
N GLY A 263 2.09 -19.75 5.61
CA GLY A 263 1.46 -21.05 5.88
C GLY A 263 2.14 -22.20 5.14
N GLU A 264 2.47 -22.01 3.87
CA GLU A 264 3.21 -22.99 3.07
C GLU A 264 4.63 -23.24 3.62
N TRP A 265 5.32 -22.17 4.05
CA TRP A 265 6.62 -22.31 4.72
C TRP A 265 6.48 -23.13 6.01
N VAL A 266 5.50 -22.83 6.84
CA VAL A 266 5.26 -23.55 8.10
C VAL A 266 5.02 -25.05 7.83
N GLN A 267 4.20 -25.40 6.82
CA GLN A 267 3.93 -26.80 6.46
C GLN A 267 5.20 -27.55 6.04
N ARG A 268 6.14 -26.88 5.39
CA ARG A 268 7.43 -27.50 4.97
C ARG A 268 8.45 -27.63 6.11
N HIS A 269 8.28 -26.89 7.20
CA HIS A 269 9.24 -26.79 8.31
C HIS A 269 8.62 -27.15 9.68
N ALA A 270 7.42 -27.77 9.68
CA ALA A 270 6.73 -28.27 10.86
C ALA A 270 7.36 -29.57 11.40
#